data_45c07df3e262981737635171fed4127f
#
_entry.id   45c07df3e262981737635171fed4127f
#
_cell.length_a   1.000
_cell.length_b   1.000
_cell.length_c   1.000
_cell.angle_alpha   90.00
_cell.angle_beta   90.00
_cell.angle_gamma   90.00
#
_symmetry.space_group_name_H-M   'P 1'
#
loop_
_entity.id
_entity.type
_entity.pdbx_description
1 polymer ?
#
loop_
_entity_poly.entity_id
_entity_poly.type
_entity_poly.pdbx_seq_one_letter_code
_entity_poly.pdbx_strand_id
1 'polypeptide(L)'
;LARPWQQQWLENNCPTTTMSKPPLYHIPYKFRRVENLHILLWLIKDACWALNLKLPALIMIIPTMLVAMLITYQTRKITGELLHNLAINFWITANCTWMIGEFFGWDANLIGPYGLREFSVLPFGIGLLILGYYYLVYMHKPGLEEQVQQQTKKVIQEMEAKGHN
;
A
#
# COMPACT_ATOMS: atom_id res chain seq x y z
N LEU A 1 -36.75 22.94 -30.04
CA LEU A 1 -37.03 24.18 -29.31
C LEU A 1 -38.01 23.84 -28.18
N ALA A 2 -37.51 23.71 -26.95
CA ALA A 2 -38.35 23.46 -25.76
C ALA A 2 -39.20 24.73 -25.46
N ARG A 3 -40.48 24.51 -25.11
CA ARG A 3 -41.39 25.60 -24.81
C ARG A 3 -40.99 26.35 -23.53
N PRO A 4 -41.17 27.65 -23.40
CA PRO A 4 -40.70 28.45 -22.25
C PRO A 4 -41.20 27.93 -20.88
N TRP A 5 -42.42 27.40 -20.81
CA TRP A 5 -43.00 26.84 -19.59
C TRP A 5 -42.34 25.54 -19.14
N GLN A 6 -41.74 24.77 -20.06
CA GLN A 6 -40.97 23.54 -19.69
C GLN A 6 -39.63 23.90 -19.04
N GLN A 7 -38.98 24.95 -19.48
CA GLN A 7 -37.76 25.45 -18.84
C GLN A 7 -38.05 25.98 -17.44
N GLN A 8 -39.10 26.75 -17.27
CA GLN A 8 -39.51 27.31 -15.99
C GLN A 8 -39.96 26.22 -15.00
N TRP A 9 -40.57 25.11 -15.47
CA TRP A 9 -40.96 23.97 -14.64
C TRP A 9 -39.72 23.18 -14.16
N LEU A 10 -38.70 23.04 -15.02
CA LEU A 10 -37.42 22.39 -14.68
C LEU A 10 -36.61 23.21 -13.67
N GLU A 11 -36.60 24.53 -13.81
CA GLU A 11 -35.92 25.42 -12.86
C GLU A 11 -36.57 25.41 -11.46
N ASN A 12 -37.88 25.29 -11.39
CA ASN A 12 -38.61 25.35 -10.12
C ASN A 12 -38.74 23.97 -9.42
N ASN A 13 -38.64 22.85 -10.15
CA ASN A 13 -38.86 21.50 -9.60
C ASN A 13 -37.64 20.58 -9.63
N CYS A 14 -36.57 20.95 -10.30
CA CYS A 14 -35.28 20.33 -10.05
C CYS A 14 -34.57 21.15 -8.97
N PRO A 15 -34.43 20.63 -7.75
CA PRO A 15 -33.47 21.22 -6.84
C PRO A 15 -32.12 21.12 -7.57
N THR A 16 -31.49 22.26 -7.84
CA THR A 16 -30.07 22.32 -8.16
C THR A 16 -29.31 21.82 -6.93
N THR A 17 -29.43 20.54 -6.69
CA THR A 17 -28.44 19.84 -5.90
C THR A 17 -27.18 19.99 -6.74
N THR A 18 -26.41 21.02 -6.46
CA THR A 18 -25.01 21.04 -6.78
C THR A 18 -24.48 19.74 -6.16
N MET A 19 -24.52 18.65 -6.94
CA MET A 19 -23.70 17.49 -6.65
C MET A 19 -22.29 18.07 -6.63
N SER A 20 -21.84 18.47 -5.45
CA SER A 20 -20.42 18.68 -5.21
C SER A 20 -19.80 17.36 -5.62
N LYS A 21 -19.18 17.35 -6.80
CA LYS A 21 -18.38 16.20 -7.22
C LYS A 21 -17.57 15.81 -5.99
N PRO A 22 -17.64 14.55 -5.55
CA PRO A 22 -16.83 14.14 -4.41
C PRO A 22 -15.42 14.63 -4.71
N PRO A 23 -14.73 15.26 -3.76
CA PRO A 23 -13.41 15.83 -3.99
C PRO A 23 -12.57 14.73 -4.63
N LEU A 24 -12.24 14.94 -5.91
CA LEU A 24 -11.43 13.96 -6.66
C LEU A 24 -10.11 13.87 -5.90
N TYR A 25 -9.90 12.74 -5.26
CA TYR A 25 -8.74 12.47 -4.42
C TYR A 25 -7.50 12.49 -5.31
N HIS A 26 -6.92 13.66 -5.50
CA HIS A 26 -5.68 13.82 -6.24
C HIS A 26 -4.52 13.37 -5.35
N ILE A 27 -4.28 12.05 -5.34
CA ILE A 27 -3.01 11.53 -4.84
C ILE A 27 -1.91 12.17 -5.70
N PRO A 28 -0.91 12.86 -5.12
CA PRO A 28 0.16 13.48 -5.89
C PRO A 28 0.79 12.44 -6.83
N TYR A 29 0.95 12.81 -8.10
CA TYR A 29 1.50 11.93 -9.15
C TYR A 29 2.85 11.27 -8.75
N LYS A 30 3.66 11.97 -7.96
CA LYS A 30 4.92 11.46 -7.40
C LYS A 30 4.71 10.21 -6.52
N PHE A 31 3.63 10.15 -5.76
CA PHE A 31 3.34 9.04 -4.85
C PHE A 31 2.94 7.78 -5.64
N ARG A 32 2.04 7.90 -6.61
CA ARG A 32 1.67 6.79 -7.50
C ARG A 32 2.86 6.22 -8.27
N ARG A 33 3.83 7.08 -8.64
CA ARG A 33 5.03 6.63 -9.35
C ARG A 33 5.90 5.72 -8.47
N VAL A 34 6.04 6.03 -7.19
CA VAL A 34 6.82 5.22 -6.24
C VAL A 34 6.12 3.89 -5.94
N GLU A 35 4.79 3.89 -5.78
CA GLU A 35 4.00 2.66 -5.63
C GLU A 35 4.13 1.74 -6.85
N ASN A 36 4.00 2.29 -8.06
CA ASN A 36 4.15 1.52 -9.29
C ASN A 36 5.57 0.96 -9.44
N LEU A 37 6.60 1.73 -9.06
CA LEU A 37 7.99 1.27 -9.05
C LEU A 37 8.18 0.12 -8.06
N HIS A 38 7.57 0.19 -6.89
CA HIS A 38 7.63 -0.87 -5.89
C HIS A 38 7.08 -2.20 -6.43
N ILE A 39 5.91 -2.16 -7.08
CA ILE A 39 5.29 -3.34 -7.70
C ILE A 39 6.20 -3.92 -8.78
N LEU A 40 6.80 -3.07 -9.62
CA LEU A 40 7.71 -3.51 -10.67
C LEU A 40 8.95 -4.21 -10.11
N LEU A 41 9.60 -3.62 -9.09
CA LEU A 41 10.80 -4.19 -8.46
C LEU A 41 10.49 -5.54 -7.83
N TRP A 42 9.39 -5.62 -7.10
CA TRP A 42 8.93 -6.86 -6.49
C TRP A 42 8.64 -7.94 -7.53
N LEU A 43 7.94 -7.60 -8.61
CA LEU A 43 7.61 -8.54 -9.68
C LEU A 43 8.87 -9.07 -10.39
N ILE A 44 9.85 -8.19 -10.66
CA ILE A 44 11.15 -8.59 -11.26
C ILE A 44 11.88 -9.55 -10.32
N LYS A 45 11.93 -9.25 -9.01
CA LYS A 45 12.57 -10.11 -8.01
C LYS A 45 11.95 -11.51 -8.01
N ASP A 46 10.62 -11.60 -7.98
CA ASP A 46 9.92 -12.87 -7.95
C ASP A 46 10.03 -13.64 -9.27
N ALA A 47 10.04 -12.95 -10.40
CA ALA A 47 10.31 -13.57 -11.71
C ALA A 47 11.73 -14.15 -11.77
N CYS A 48 12.73 -13.42 -11.27
CA CYS A 48 14.11 -13.93 -11.17
C CYS A 48 14.19 -15.17 -10.26
N TRP A 49 13.46 -15.18 -9.15
CA TRP A 49 13.37 -16.33 -8.27
C TRP A 49 12.72 -17.54 -8.98
N ALA A 50 11.56 -17.34 -9.61
CA ALA A 50 10.87 -18.39 -10.34
C ALA A 50 11.70 -19.00 -11.48
N LEU A 51 12.56 -18.19 -12.13
CA LEU A 51 13.50 -18.63 -13.15
C LEU A 51 14.82 -19.18 -12.57
N ASN A 52 14.94 -19.30 -11.26
CA ASN A 52 16.15 -19.74 -10.54
C ASN A 52 17.41 -18.92 -10.86
N LEU A 53 17.24 -17.64 -11.16
CA LEU A 53 18.32 -16.68 -11.40
C LEU A 53 18.81 -16.13 -10.08
N LYS A 54 19.70 -16.86 -9.39
CA LYS A 54 20.13 -16.57 -8.01
C LYS A 54 20.69 -15.15 -7.84
N LEU A 55 21.66 -14.77 -8.66
CA LEU A 55 22.35 -13.49 -8.50
C LEU A 55 21.43 -12.27 -8.71
N PRO A 56 20.69 -12.14 -9.82
CA PRO A 56 19.79 -11.01 -9.98
C PRO A 56 18.63 -11.01 -8.95
N ALA A 57 18.10 -12.16 -8.56
CA ALA A 57 17.07 -12.24 -7.52
C ALA A 57 17.57 -11.69 -6.17
N LEU A 58 18.78 -12.06 -5.74
CA LEU A 58 19.39 -11.58 -4.49
C LEU A 58 19.70 -10.08 -4.56
N ILE A 59 20.22 -9.59 -5.68
CA ILE A 59 20.48 -8.15 -5.87
C ILE A 59 19.18 -7.35 -5.76
N MET A 60 18.08 -7.86 -6.31
CA MET A 60 16.78 -7.19 -6.30
C MET A 60 16.11 -7.13 -4.93
N ILE A 61 16.56 -7.88 -3.92
CA ILE A 61 16.06 -7.76 -2.54
C ILE A 61 16.29 -6.34 -2.03
N ILE A 62 17.50 -5.79 -2.22
CA ILE A 62 17.89 -4.50 -1.64
C ILE A 62 16.98 -3.36 -2.13
N PRO A 63 16.85 -3.09 -3.44
CA PRO A 63 16.00 -2.01 -3.91
C PRO A 63 14.52 -2.24 -3.58
N THR A 64 14.04 -3.49 -3.61
CA THR A 64 12.65 -3.82 -3.28
C THR A 64 12.33 -3.49 -1.81
N MET A 65 13.18 -3.92 -0.87
CA MET A 65 13.03 -3.63 0.55
C MET A 65 13.15 -2.14 0.86
N LEU A 66 14.12 -1.46 0.26
CA LEU A 66 14.32 -0.02 0.45
C LEU A 66 13.09 0.78 0.02
N VAL A 67 12.53 0.50 -1.16
CA VAL A 67 11.35 1.20 -1.65
C VAL A 67 10.13 0.89 -0.78
N ALA A 68 9.93 -0.36 -0.34
CA ALA A 68 8.86 -0.74 0.57
C ALA A 68 8.93 0.01 1.91
N MET A 69 10.13 0.10 2.51
CA MET A 69 10.36 0.86 3.74
C MET A 69 10.14 2.36 3.55
N LEU A 70 10.58 2.93 2.41
CA LEU A 70 10.38 4.34 2.09
C LEU A 70 8.88 4.68 1.96
N ILE A 71 8.10 3.83 1.30
CA ILE A 71 6.64 4.01 1.19
C ILE A 71 6.02 3.99 2.59
N THR A 72 6.34 2.99 3.40
CA THR A 72 5.84 2.87 4.78
C THR A 72 6.20 4.10 5.63
N TYR A 73 7.44 4.59 5.51
CA TYR A 73 7.86 5.79 6.20
C TYR A 73 7.10 7.05 5.75
N GLN A 74 6.85 7.19 4.44
CA GLN A 74 6.11 8.33 3.88
C GLN A 74 4.64 8.31 4.29
N THR A 75 4.03 7.12 4.37
CA THR A 75 2.62 6.93 4.71
C THR A 75 2.34 6.83 6.21
N ARG A 76 3.36 6.86 7.07
CA ARG A 76 3.25 6.65 8.53
C ARG A 76 2.25 7.55 9.25
N LYS A 77 1.90 8.70 8.65
CA LYS A 77 0.94 9.66 9.23
C LYS A 77 -0.53 9.26 8.99
N ILE A 78 -0.78 8.35 8.07
CA ILE A 78 -2.12 7.83 7.74
C ILE A 78 -2.17 6.40 8.26
N THR A 79 -2.87 6.19 9.37
CA THR A 79 -2.86 4.89 10.09
C THR A 79 -3.28 3.71 9.19
N GLY A 80 -4.28 3.89 8.33
CA GLY A 80 -4.72 2.84 7.42
C GLY A 80 -3.64 2.42 6.42
N GLU A 81 -2.99 3.41 5.78
CA GLU A 81 -1.89 3.19 4.85
C GLU A 81 -0.67 2.58 5.56
N LEU A 82 -0.37 3.06 6.78
CA LEU A 82 0.73 2.50 7.57
C LEU A 82 0.53 1.01 7.86
N LEU A 83 -0.65 0.61 8.33
CA LEU A 83 -0.94 -0.80 8.64
C LEU A 83 -0.83 -1.68 7.39
N HIS A 84 -1.40 -1.23 6.28
CA HIS A 84 -1.35 -1.95 5.01
C HIS A 84 0.10 -2.10 4.51
N ASN A 85 0.85 -1.01 4.44
CA ASN A 85 2.24 -1.04 3.97
C ASN A 85 3.17 -1.80 4.93
N LEU A 86 2.89 -1.79 6.24
CA LEU A 86 3.64 -2.57 7.21
C LEU A 86 3.41 -4.09 6.98
N ALA A 87 2.18 -4.51 6.72
CA ALA A 87 1.87 -5.89 6.38
C ALA A 87 2.59 -6.34 5.11
N ILE A 88 2.65 -5.48 4.07
CA ILE A 88 3.41 -5.73 2.83
C ILE A 88 4.90 -5.90 3.13
N ASN A 89 5.50 -5.06 4.00
CA ASN A 89 6.91 -5.20 4.37
C ASN A 89 7.19 -6.56 5.02
N PHE A 90 6.35 -7.00 5.94
CA PHE A 90 6.47 -8.31 6.55
C PHE A 90 6.33 -9.45 5.54
N TRP A 91 5.40 -9.31 4.60
CA TRP A 91 5.21 -10.29 3.52
C TRP A 91 6.42 -10.36 2.58
N ILE A 92 6.99 -9.22 2.18
CA ILE A 92 8.22 -9.19 1.36
C ILE A 92 9.39 -9.80 2.14
N THR A 93 9.53 -9.48 3.42
CA THR A 93 10.58 -10.05 4.28
C THR A 93 10.47 -11.58 4.34
N ALA A 94 9.26 -12.12 4.51
CA ALA A 94 9.01 -13.55 4.51
C ALA A 94 9.42 -14.21 3.19
N ASN A 95 9.02 -13.62 2.05
CA ASN A 95 9.39 -14.10 0.72
C ASN A 95 10.90 -14.06 0.49
N CYS A 96 11.59 -13.00 0.92
CA CYS A 96 13.03 -12.89 0.80
C CYS A 96 13.75 -13.94 1.66
N THR A 97 13.27 -14.17 2.88
CA THR A 97 13.82 -15.20 3.78
C THR A 97 13.69 -16.58 3.16
N TRP A 98 12.52 -16.93 2.65
CA TRP A 98 12.30 -18.21 1.98
C TRP A 98 13.18 -18.36 0.73
N MET A 99 13.20 -17.36 -0.15
CA MET A 99 14.01 -17.36 -1.37
C MET A 99 15.50 -17.57 -1.07
N ILE A 100 16.04 -16.91 -0.04
CA ILE A 100 17.42 -17.10 0.41
C ILE A 100 17.62 -18.55 0.85
N GLY A 101 16.69 -19.11 1.63
CA GLY A 101 16.73 -20.50 2.06
C GLY A 101 16.87 -21.45 0.89
N GLU A 102 16.01 -21.33 -0.13
CA GLU A 102 16.04 -22.18 -1.32
C GLU A 102 17.35 -22.04 -2.11
N PHE A 103 17.83 -20.81 -2.30
CA PHE A 103 19.04 -20.59 -3.11
C PHE A 103 20.31 -21.15 -2.46
N PHE A 104 20.38 -21.18 -1.14
CA PHE A 104 21.55 -21.68 -0.39
C PHE A 104 21.35 -23.10 0.16
N GLY A 105 20.19 -23.73 -0.05
CA GLY A 105 19.88 -25.05 0.49
C GLY A 105 19.67 -25.06 2.01
N TRP A 106 19.28 -23.91 2.57
CA TRP A 106 18.96 -23.73 3.99
C TRP A 106 17.46 -23.75 4.26
N ASP A 107 16.68 -24.18 3.30
CA ASP A 107 15.23 -24.17 3.33
C ASP A 107 14.65 -25.23 4.29
N ALA A 108 15.32 -26.38 4.46
CA ALA A 108 14.84 -27.50 5.27
C ALA A 108 15.61 -27.73 6.58
N ASN A 109 16.92 -27.47 6.64
CA ASN A 109 17.79 -27.84 7.76
C ASN A 109 18.85 -26.79 8.05
N LEU A 110 18.48 -25.72 8.77
CA LEU A 110 19.44 -24.71 9.23
C LEU A 110 19.73 -24.87 10.72
N ILE A 111 18.69 -25.07 11.53
CA ILE A 111 18.80 -25.27 12.98
C ILE A 111 17.96 -26.51 13.35
N GLY A 112 18.59 -27.68 13.44
CA GLY A 112 17.91 -28.94 13.66
C GLY A 112 16.95 -29.27 12.50
N PRO A 113 15.67 -29.57 12.76
CA PRO A 113 14.69 -29.88 11.73
C PRO A 113 14.07 -28.64 11.06
N TYR A 114 14.48 -27.43 11.44
CA TYR A 114 13.91 -26.17 10.95
C TYR A 114 14.86 -25.47 10.00
N GLY A 115 14.33 -25.05 8.85
CA GLY A 115 15.05 -24.26 7.86
C GLY A 115 14.52 -22.84 7.73
N LEU A 116 15.06 -22.07 6.80
CA LEU A 116 14.61 -20.70 6.53
C LEU A 116 13.16 -20.62 6.02
N ARG A 117 12.65 -21.72 5.43
CA ARG A 117 11.25 -21.81 5.04
C ARG A 117 10.32 -21.75 6.25
N GLU A 118 10.60 -22.51 7.30
CA GLU A 118 9.84 -22.49 8.55
C GLU A 118 9.97 -21.13 9.26
N PHE A 119 11.17 -20.54 9.27
CA PHE A 119 11.38 -19.22 9.84
C PHE A 119 10.64 -18.11 9.06
N SER A 120 10.41 -18.28 7.76
CA SER A 120 9.61 -17.31 6.97
C SER A 120 8.14 -17.25 7.38
N VAL A 121 7.62 -18.31 8.03
CA VAL A 121 6.23 -18.33 8.54
C VAL A 121 6.01 -17.25 9.62
N LEU A 122 7.04 -16.90 10.38
CA LEU A 122 6.93 -15.88 11.44
C LEU A 122 6.57 -14.49 10.84
N PRO A 123 7.35 -13.92 9.91
CA PRO A 123 6.96 -12.65 9.31
C PRO A 123 5.68 -12.76 8.47
N PHE A 124 5.37 -13.89 7.81
CA PHE A 124 4.05 -14.10 7.19
C PHE A 124 2.92 -13.99 8.21
N GLY A 125 3.06 -14.66 9.37
CA GLY A 125 2.07 -14.62 10.44
C GLY A 125 1.86 -13.20 10.99
N ILE A 126 2.94 -12.46 11.22
CA ILE A 126 2.86 -11.06 11.67
C ILE A 126 2.14 -10.20 10.62
N GLY A 127 2.51 -10.31 9.35
CA GLY A 127 1.85 -9.59 8.27
C GLY A 127 0.35 -9.90 8.18
N LEU A 128 -0.02 -11.18 8.31
CA LEU A 128 -1.41 -11.61 8.31
C LEU A 128 -2.19 -11.07 9.52
N LEU A 129 -1.59 -11.05 10.71
CA LEU A 129 -2.21 -10.47 11.91
C LEU A 129 -2.45 -8.97 11.77
N ILE A 130 -1.48 -8.23 11.23
CA ILE A 130 -1.63 -6.79 10.95
C ILE A 130 -2.74 -6.54 9.96
N LEU A 131 -2.79 -7.31 8.88
CA LEU A 131 -3.82 -7.18 7.84
C LEU A 131 -5.20 -7.60 8.38
N GLY A 132 -5.26 -8.67 9.16
CA GLY A 132 -6.47 -9.10 9.86
C GLY A 132 -7.01 -8.02 10.80
N TYR A 133 -6.13 -7.42 11.62
CA TYR A 133 -6.51 -6.29 12.46
C TYR A 133 -7.02 -5.10 11.64
N TYR A 134 -6.37 -4.79 10.52
CA TYR A 134 -6.80 -3.71 9.62
C TYR A 134 -8.21 -3.94 9.10
N TYR A 135 -8.51 -5.11 8.53
CA TYR A 135 -9.80 -5.40 7.93
C TYR A 135 -10.91 -5.67 8.97
N LEU A 136 -10.61 -6.40 10.06
CA LEU A 136 -11.63 -6.82 11.02
C LEU A 136 -11.93 -5.75 12.08
N VAL A 137 -10.95 -4.92 12.43
CA VAL A 137 -11.09 -3.94 13.51
C VAL A 137 -11.03 -2.52 13.01
N TYR A 138 -9.98 -2.16 12.26
CA TYR A 138 -9.75 -0.77 11.88
C TYR A 138 -10.80 -0.27 10.89
N MET A 139 -11.14 -1.04 9.85
CA MET A 139 -12.14 -0.68 8.85
C MET A 139 -13.58 -0.59 9.40
N HIS A 140 -13.86 -1.23 10.55
CA HIS A 140 -15.18 -1.21 11.17
C HIS A 140 -15.34 -0.11 12.23
N LYS A 141 -14.35 0.75 12.43
CA LYS A 141 -14.46 1.86 13.39
C LYS A 141 -15.46 2.92 12.88
N PRO A 142 -16.46 3.31 13.68
CA PRO A 142 -17.37 4.39 13.31
C PRO A 142 -16.60 5.71 13.16
N GLY A 143 -16.94 6.50 12.13
CA GLY A 143 -16.27 7.78 11.84
C GLY A 143 -14.87 7.67 11.21
N LEU A 144 -14.48 6.48 10.76
CA LEU A 144 -13.18 6.25 10.12
C LEU A 144 -12.98 7.13 8.88
N GLU A 145 -14.02 7.29 8.05
CA GLU A 145 -13.95 8.10 6.83
C GLU A 145 -13.60 9.55 7.14
N GLU A 146 -14.21 10.14 8.17
CA GLU A 146 -13.92 11.50 8.61
C GLU A 146 -12.49 11.64 9.15
N GLN A 147 -12.03 10.66 9.93
CA GLN A 147 -10.67 10.65 10.47
C GLN A 147 -9.62 10.55 9.35
N VAL A 148 -9.83 9.65 8.38
CA VAL A 148 -8.94 9.49 7.23
C VAL A 148 -8.91 10.76 6.39
N GLN A 149 -10.06 11.39 6.13
CA GLN A 149 -10.12 12.66 5.40
C GLN A 149 -9.39 13.77 6.14
N GLN A 150 -9.54 13.87 7.46
CA GLN A 150 -8.82 14.87 8.26
C GLN A 150 -7.31 14.64 8.27
N GLN A 151 -6.86 13.39 8.43
CA GLN A 151 -5.44 13.04 8.37
C GLN A 151 -4.85 13.38 7.01
N THR A 152 -5.55 13.04 5.94
CA THR A 152 -5.10 13.35 4.58
C THR A 152 -5.01 14.83 4.31
N LYS A 153 -6.02 15.62 4.72
CA LYS A 153 -5.98 17.09 4.57
C LYS A 153 -4.77 17.69 5.31
N LYS A 154 -4.48 17.24 6.53
CA LYS A 154 -3.30 17.70 7.28
C LYS A 154 -2.00 17.38 6.57
N VAL A 155 -1.86 16.17 6.03
CA VAL A 155 -0.65 15.75 5.30
C VAL A 155 -0.46 16.57 4.02
N ILE A 156 -1.53 16.86 3.28
CA ILE A 156 -1.47 17.70 2.09
C ILE A 156 -1.04 19.12 2.45
N GLN A 157 -1.63 19.74 3.45
CA GLN A 157 -1.25 21.08 3.92
C GLN A 157 0.21 21.17 4.35
N GLU A 158 0.72 20.15 5.08
CA GLU A 158 2.13 20.09 5.47
C GLU A 158 3.07 19.94 4.26
N MET A 159 2.65 19.21 3.21
CA MET A 159 3.45 19.07 1.98
C MET A 159 3.48 20.37 1.18
N GLU A 160 2.37 21.07 1.07
CA GLU A 160 2.27 22.38 0.40
C GLU A 160 3.12 23.42 1.12
N ALA A 161 3.06 23.46 2.45
CA ALA A 161 3.88 24.39 3.26
C ALA A 161 5.39 24.13 3.10
N LYS A 162 5.81 22.87 2.88
CA LYS A 162 7.23 22.50 2.63
C LYS A 162 7.68 22.68 1.19
N GLY A 163 6.76 22.77 0.25
CA GLY A 163 7.07 22.96 -1.18
C GLY A 163 7.27 24.43 -1.56
N HIS A 164 6.97 25.37 -0.66
CA HIS A 164 7.16 26.81 -0.86
C HIS A 164 8.45 27.36 -0.23
N ASN A 165 9.29 26.52 0.35
CA ASN A 165 10.65 26.81 0.82
C ASN A 165 11.67 26.10 -0.06
#